data_81ec50bc808ef06cba7b7dfa5a0f36e7
#
_entry.id   81ec50bc808ef06cba7b7dfa5a0f36e7
#
_cell.length_a   1.000
_cell.length_b   1.000
_cell.length_c   1.000
_cell.angle_alpha   90.00
_cell.angle_beta   90.00
_cell.angle_gamma   90.00
#
_symmetry.space_group_name_H-M   'P 1'
#
loop_
_entity.id
_entity.type
_entity.pdbx_description
1 polymer ?
#
loop_
_entity_poly.entity_id
_entity_poly.type
_entity_poly.pdbx_seq_one_letter_code
_entity_poly.pdbx_strand_id
1 'polypeptide(L)'
;NYTLDKGTKKDRGTEIILHIDKDSKEFLEDNKISDLLIKYNKFMPIPIKFGTKEESLPLDKNAKEDEKPKTKTVDNIINNPNPAWTKQPKDLKDEDYKSFYRELYPMQFEEPLFNIHLNVDYPFNLTGILYFPKLTNDINIQKDKIQLYQNQVFVTDNVEGIVPEFLT
;
A
#
# COMPACT_ATOMS: atom_id res chain seq x y z
N ASN A 1 -13.10 -11.42 -32.18
CA ASN A 1 -14.24 -10.61 -32.68
C ASN A 1 -14.57 -9.59 -31.58
N TYR A 2 -14.86 -8.37 -31.99
CA TYR A 2 -15.36 -7.33 -31.11
C TYR A 2 -16.58 -6.65 -31.73
N THR A 3 -17.45 -6.12 -30.89
CA THR A 3 -18.61 -5.35 -31.30
C THR A 3 -18.45 -3.95 -30.71
N LEU A 4 -18.75 -2.92 -31.49
CA LEU A 4 -18.71 -1.53 -31.05
C LEU A 4 -20.12 -0.95 -31.13
N ASP A 5 -20.71 -0.70 -29.97
CA ASP A 5 -22.06 -0.14 -29.86
C ASP A 5 -22.04 1.14 -29.02
N LYS A 6 -23.10 1.94 -29.16
CA LYS A 6 -23.28 3.17 -28.39
C LYS A 6 -23.59 2.80 -26.92
N GLY A 7 -22.73 3.21 -26.00
CA GLY A 7 -22.92 2.98 -24.56
C GLY A 7 -24.08 3.82 -23.97
N THR A 8 -24.63 3.33 -22.86
CA THR A 8 -25.72 3.96 -22.11
C THR A 8 -25.25 4.70 -20.85
N LYS A 9 -23.94 4.64 -20.53
CA LYS A 9 -23.37 5.28 -19.34
C LYS A 9 -23.52 6.79 -19.40
N LYS A 10 -24.18 7.38 -18.39
CA LYS A 10 -24.45 8.83 -18.32
C LYS A 10 -23.30 9.61 -17.68
N ASP A 11 -22.60 8.99 -16.73
CA ASP A 11 -21.52 9.63 -16.00
C ASP A 11 -20.17 9.45 -16.70
N ARG A 12 -19.28 10.42 -16.52
CA ARG A 12 -17.91 10.33 -17.02
C ARG A 12 -17.18 9.16 -16.34
N GLY A 13 -16.52 8.31 -17.13
CA GLY A 13 -15.72 7.21 -16.64
C GLY A 13 -15.81 5.99 -17.56
N THR A 14 -15.04 4.96 -17.23
CA THR A 14 -15.00 3.68 -17.93
C THR A 14 -15.54 2.60 -17.00
N GLU A 15 -16.32 1.68 -17.53
CA GLU A 15 -16.78 0.48 -16.85
C GLU A 15 -16.20 -0.73 -17.57
N ILE A 16 -15.58 -1.63 -16.81
CA ILE A 16 -14.99 -2.87 -17.32
C ILE A 16 -15.68 -4.03 -16.63
N ILE A 17 -16.32 -4.92 -17.42
CA ILE A 17 -17.01 -6.10 -16.93
C ILE A 17 -16.23 -7.34 -17.43
N LEU A 18 -15.73 -8.11 -16.49
CA LEU A 18 -15.03 -9.37 -16.76
C LEU A 18 -15.94 -10.56 -16.43
N HIS A 19 -16.21 -11.40 -17.42
CA HIS A 19 -16.96 -12.63 -17.21
C HIS A 19 -15.99 -13.74 -16.80
N ILE A 20 -16.14 -14.21 -15.57
CA ILE A 20 -15.25 -15.21 -14.97
C ILE A 20 -15.77 -16.62 -15.30
N ASP A 21 -14.88 -17.51 -15.72
CA ASP A 21 -15.20 -18.92 -15.99
C ASP A 21 -15.36 -19.73 -14.68
N LYS A 22 -15.72 -21.03 -14.84
CA LYS A 22 -16.00 -21.89 -13.68
C LYS A 22 -14.76 -22.21 -12.88
N ASP A 23 -13.58 -22.23 -13.50
CA ASP A 23 -12.33 -22.64 -12.86
C ASP A 23 -11.68 -21.46 -12.12
N SER A 24 -12.10 -20.24 -12.44
CA SER A 24 -11.57 -18.98 -11.88
C SER A 24 -12.52 -18.28 -10.89
N LYS A 25 -13.47 -19.03 -10.32
CA LYS A 25 -14.49 -18.46 -9.40
C LYS A 25 -13.93 -17.82 -8.14
N GLU A 26 -12.71 -18.17 -7.74
CA GLU A 26 -12.02 -17.54 -6.61
C GLU A 26 -11.92 -16.02 -6.77
N PHE A 27 -11.87 -15.50 -8.00
CA PHE A 27 -11.83 -14.06 -8.28
C PHE A 27 -13.20 -13.36 -8.16
N LEU A 28 -14.24 -14.06 -7.73
CA LEU A 28 -15.52 -13.48 -7.33
C LEU A 28 -15.59 -13.21 -5.81
N GLU A 29 -14.58 -13.65 -5.07
CA GLU A 29 -14.51 -13.45 -3.63
C GLU A 29 -13.86 -12.10 -3.30
N ASP A 30 -14.52 -11.28 -2.49
CA ASP A 30 -14.07 -9.94 -2.11
C ASP A 30 -12.67 -9.96 -1.48
N ASN A 31 -12.39 -10.92 -0.60
CA ASN A 31 -11.08 -11.07 0.03
C ASN A 31 -9.98 -11.29 -1.00
N LYS A 32 -10.22 -12.16 -1.98
CA LYS A 32 -9.23 -12.46 -3.04
C LYS A 32 -8.91 -11.21 -3.88
N ILE A 33 -9.94 -10.46 -4.25
CA ILE A 33 -9.77 -9.21 -5.01
C ILE A 33 -9.07 -8.16 -4.17
N SER A 34 -9.48 -7.99 -2.91
CA SER A 34 -8.84 -7.06 -1.98
C SER A 34 -7.35 -7.34 -1.82
N ASP A 35 -6.96 -8.60 -1.60
CA ASP A 35 -5.57 -9.02 -1.46
C ASP A 35 -4.75 -8.71 -2.72
N LEU A 36 -5.30 -8.97 -3.90
CA LEU A 36 -4.65 -8.65 -5.16
C LEU A 36 -4.47 -7.14 -5.36
N LEU A 37 -5.51 -6.36 -5.07
CA LEU A 37 -5.45 -4.91 -5.18
C LEU A 37 -4.41 -4.33 -4.21
N ILE A 38 -4.38 -4.79 -2.96
CA ILE A 38 -3.39 -4.36 -1.97
C ILE A 38 -1.99 -4.77 -2.42
N LYS A 39 -1.80 -6.02 -2.87
CA LYS A 39 -0.49 -6.52 -3.29
C LYS A 39 0.13 -5.70 -4.41
N TYR A 40 -0.63 -5.42 -5.46
CA TYR A 40 -0.10 -4.81 -6.68
C TYR A 40 -0.26 -3.29 -6.73
N ASN A 41 -1.27 -2.74 -6.08
CA ASN A 41 -1.65 -1.34 -6.21
C ASN A 41 -1.59 -0.55 -4.89
N LYS A 42 -0.93 -1.10 -3.86
CA LYS A 42 -0.83 -0.48 -2.53
C LYS A 42 -0.44 1.01 -2.57
N PHE A 43 0.39 1.39 -3.53
CA PHE A 43 0.91 2.75 -3.66
C PHE A 43 0.53 3.43 -4.98
N MET A 44 -0.47 2.89 -5.69
CA MET A 44 -0.94 3.52 -6.92
C MET A 44 -1.36 4.98 -6.67
N PRO A 45 -0.98 5.95 -7.54
CA PRO A 45 -1.19 7.38 -7.28
C PRO A 45 -2.66 7.82 -7.37
N ILE A 46 -3.57 6.91 -7.73
CA ILE A 46 -5.01 7.15 -7.81
C ILE A 46 -5.70 6.36 -6.69
N PRO A 47 -6.58 6.99 -5.87
CA PRO A 47 -7.31 6.29 -4.83
C PRO A 47 -8.17 5.16 -5.40
N ILE A 48 -8.06 3.97 -4.82
CA ILE A 48 -8.86 2.80 -5.18
C ILE A 48 -9.88 2.55 -4.08
N LYS A 49 -11.14 2.76 -4.41
CA LYS A 49 -12.26 2.42 -3.54
C LYS A 49 -12.62 0.95 -3.70
N PHE A 50 -12.62 0.19 -2.61
CA PHE A 50 -13.11 -1.18 -2.59
C PHE A 50 -14.02 -1.38 -1.36
N GLY A 51 -15.32 -1.37 -1.62
CA GLY A 51 -16.34 -1.46 -0.57
C GLY A 51 -16.44 -0.21 0.31
N THR A 52 -16.91 -0.41 1.52
CA THR A 52 -17.07 0.62 2.56
C THR A 52 -16.54 0.11 3.88
N LYS A 53 -16.13 1.02 4.76
CA LYS A 53 -15.72 0.72 6.14
C LYS A 53 -16.48 1.60 7.12
N GLU A 54 -16.61 1.12 8.36
CA GLU A 54 -17.13 1.92 9.46
C GLU A 54 -15.98 2.66 10.15
N GLU A 55 -16.07 3.97 10.21
CA GLU A 55 -15.16 4.80 11.00
C GLU A 55 -15.87 5.29 12.25
N SER A 56 -15.22 5.08 13.40
CA SER A 56 -15.69 5.63 14.67
C SER A 56 -15.48 7.15 14.68
N LEU A 57 -16.54 7.89 14.91
CA LEU A 57 -16.44 9.33 15.12
C LEU A 57 -15.77 9.62 16.47
N PRO A 58 -14.94 10.67 16.58
CA PRO A 58 -14.41 11.08 17.87
C PRO A 58 -15.55 11.31 18.85
N LEU A 59 -15.41 10.78 20.07
CA LEU A 59 -16.35 11.06 21.14
C LEU A 59 -16.38 12.58 21.41
N ASP A 60 -17.56 13.15 21.47
CA ASP A 60 -17.73 14.52 21.95
C ASP A 60 -17.11 14.67 23.33
N LYS A 61 -16.38 15.75 23.59
CA LYS A 61 -15.71 16.02 24.87
C LYS A 61 -16.63 15.97 26.10
N ASN A 62 -17.95 15.92 25.87
CA ASN A 62 -19.01 15.85 26.88
C ASN A 62 -19.80 14.54 26.84
N ALA A 63 -19.36 13.51 26.09
CA ALA A 63 -20.03 12.23 26.05
C ALA A 63 -19.89 11.51 27.41
N LYS A 64 -20.98 10.93 27.89
CA LYS A 64 -20.97 10.10 29.10
C LYS A 64 -20.22 8.80 28.82
N GLU A 65 -19.55 8.27 29.85
CA GLU A 65 -18.71 7.04 29.77
C GLU A 65 -19.40 5.81 29.17
N ASP A 66 -20.73 5.78 29.10
CA ASP A 66 -21.54 4.66 28.58
C ASP A 66 -22.03 4.87 27.13
N GLU A 67 -21.69 5.98 26.45
CA GLU A 67 -22.10 6.18 25.06
C GLU A 67 -21.18 5.42 24.09
N LYS A 68 -21.76 4.47 23.34
CA LYS A 68 -21.05 3.80 22.25
C LYS A 68 -20.65 4.83 21.19
N PRO A 69 -19.41 4.78 20.66
CA PRO A 69 -18.98 5.69 19.62
C PRO A 69 -19.91 5.58 18.40
N LYS A 70 -20.36 6.72 17.92
CA LYS A 70 -21.15 6.78 16.68
C LYS A 70 -20.24 6.38 15.54
N THR A 71 -20.67 5.42 14.73
CA THR A 71 -19.95 4.99 13.53
C THR A 71 -20.55 5.67 12.30
N LYS A 72 -19.69 6.00 11.35
CA LYS A 72 -20.08 6.50 10.03
C LYS A 72 -19.52 5.57 8.97
N THR A 73 -20.37 5.14 8.05
CA THR A 73 -19.92 4.39 6.88
C THR A 73 -19.25 5.33 5.90
N VAL A 74 -18.01 5.03 5.55
CA VAL A 74 -17.21 5.79 4.57
C VAL A 74 -16.68 4.86 3.49
N ASP A 75 -16.26 5.44 2.38
CA ASP A 75 -15.61 4.69 1.31
C ASP A 75 -14.31 4.06 1.83
N ASN A 76 -14.13 2.77 1.57
CA ASN A 76 -12.90 2.08 1.92
C ASN A 76 -11.87 2.29 0.80
N ILE A 77 -10.93 3.23 1.02
CA ILE A 77 -9.78 3.43 0.14
C ILE A 77 -8.67 2.49 0.62
N ILE A 78 -8.26 1.56 -0.24
CA ILE A 78 -7.37 0.46 0.12
C ILE A 78 -5.89 0.70 -0.18
N ASN A 79 -5.57 1.78 -0.88
CA ASN A 79 -4.20 2.13 -1.24
C ASN A 79 -3.78 3.48 -0.66
N ASN A 80 -2.46 3.70 -0.59
CA ASN A 80 -1.86 4.97 -0.21
C ASN A 80 -1.29 5.67 -1.47
N PRO A 81 -1.99 6.67 -2.04
CA PRO A 81 -1.52 7.34 -3.26
C PRO A 81 -0.30 8.26 -3.05
N ASN A 82 0.06 8.56 -1.80
CA ASN A 82 1.14 9.48 -1.46
C ASN A 82 2.14 8.84 -0.47
N PRO A 83 2.82 7.75 -0.86
CA PRO A 83 3.77 7.09 0.03
C PRO A 83 4.95 8.00 0.39
N ALA A 84 5.56 7.75 1.56
CA ALA A 84 6.59 8.63 2.11
C ALA A 84 7.78 8.89 1.16
N TRP A 85 8.18 7.89 0.37
CA TRP A 85 9.30 8.05 -0.57
C TRP A 85 9.06 9.05 -1.71
N THR A 86 7.81 9.43 -1.99
CA THR A 86 7.51 10.44 -3.03
C THR A 86 7.71 11.87 -2.55
N LYS A 87 7.87 12.05 -1.23
CA LYS A 87 8.09 13.36 -0.61
C LYS A 87 9.58 13.69 -0.53
N GLN A 88 9.91 14.97 -0.40
CA GLN A 88 11.30 15.36 -0.17
C GLN A 88 11.72 15.00 1.28
N PRO A 89 12.96 14.53 1.51
CA PRO A 89 13.43 14.20 2.87
C PRO A 89 13.28 15.33 3.88
N LYS A 90 13.44 16.58 3.45
CA LYS A 90 13.29 17.79 4.29
C LYS A 90 11.86 18.01 4.80
N ASP A 91 10.87 17.44 4.13
CA ASP A 91 9.45 17.58 4.45
C ASP A 91 8.94 16.44 5.36
N LEU A 92 9.83 15.48 5.68
CA LEU A 92 9.53 14.32 6.52
C LEU A 92 10.25 14.41 7.86
N LYS A 93 9.57 13.97 8.92
CA LYS A 93 10.10 13.80 10.26
C LYS A 93 10.33 12.32 10.55
N ASP A 94 11.09 12.01 11.60
CA ASP A 94 11.34 10.62 12.03
C ASP A 94 10.05 9.83 12.25
N GLU A 95 9.01 10.48 12.79
CA GLU A 95 7.71 9.85 12.99
C GLU A 95 7.00 9.46 11.68
N ASP A 96 7.22 10.22 10.61
CA ASP A 96 6.65 9.91 9.28
C ASP A 96 7.30 8.64 8.72
N TYR A 97 8.64 8.50 8.87
CA TYR A 97 9.36 7.29 8.46
C TYR A 97 8.94 6.07 9.27
N LYS A 98 8.80 6.19 10.59
CA LYS A 98 8.33 5.12 11.46
C LYS A 98 6.89 4.71 11.16
N SER A 99 6.02 5.69 10.93
CA SER A 99 4.63 5.44 10.54
C SER A 99 4.54 4.70 9.22
N PHE A 100 5.37 5.10 8.25
CA PHE A 100 5.44 4.43 6.97
C PHE A 100 6.02 3.02 7.07
N TYR A 101 7.01 2.78 7.95
CA TYR A 101 7.52 1.45 8.24
C TYR A 101 6.43 0.51 8.79
N ARG A 102 5.62 0.99 9.74
CA ARG A 102 4.48 0.21 10.27
C ARG A 102 3.40 -0.07 9.22
N GLU A 103 3.21 0.85 8.26
CA GLU A 103 2.32 0.62 7.11
C GLU A 103 2.85 -0.49 6.19
N LEU A 104 4.17 -0.51 5.94
CA LEU A 104 4.81 -1.55 5.12
C LEU A 104 4.77 -2.91 5.79
N TYR A 105 5.07 -2.95 7.08
CA TYR A 105 5.28 -4.16 7.88
C TYR A 105 4.38 -4.18 9.12
N PRO A 106 3.04 -4.33 8.96
CA PRO A 106 2.09 -4.20 10.08
C PRO A 106 2.26 -5.28 11.16
N MET A 107 2.95 -6.38 10.85
CA MET A 107 3.23 -7.46 11.80
C MET A 107 4.58 -7.30 12.52
N GLN A 108 5.36 -6.30 12.16
CA GLN A 108 6.61 -5.95 12.82
C GLN A 108 6.34 -4.93 13.93
N PHE A 109 6.51 -5.34 15.17
CA PHE A 109 6.27 -4.48 16.34
C PHE A 109 7.50 -3.62 16.72
N GLU A 110 8.68 -4.02 16.28
CA GLU A 110 9.92 -3.28 16.54
C GLU A 110 10.15 -2.20 15.50
N GLU A 111 10.69 -1.07 15.95
CA GLU A 111 11.08 0.01 15.05
C GLU A 111 12.40 -0.33 14.35
N PRO A 112 12.62 0.16 13.11
CA PRO A 112 13.89 -0.01 12.44
C PRO A 112 15.01 0.72 13.18
N LEU A 113 16.24 0.21 13.08
CA LEU A 113 17.42 0.85 13.67
C LEU A 113 17.66 2.23 13.03
N PHE A 114 17.57 2.29 11.72
CA PHE A 114 17.67 3.52 10.93
C PHE A 114 17.03 3.30 9.55
N ASN A 115 16.89 4.38 8.81
CA ASN A 115 16.43 4.35 7.43
C ASN A 115 17.32 5.23 6.56
N ILE A 116 17.37 4.92 5.27
CA ILE A 116 18.02 5.74 4.24
C ILE A 116 16.97 6.14 3.22
N HIS A 117 16.75 7.44 3.05
CA HIS A 117 15.88 7.94 2.00
C HIS A 117 16.72 8.16 0.74
N LEU A 118 16.48 7.33 -0.27
CA LEU A 118 17.17 7.38 -1.56
C LEU A 118 16.48 8.41 -2.48
N ASN A 119 17.30 9.24 -3.10
CA ASN A 119 16.87 10.11 -4.19
C ASN A 119 18.06 10.26 -5.14
N VAL A 120 18.20 9.30 -6.05
CA VAL A 120 19.31 9.18 -7.00
C VAL A 120 18.77 9.43 -8.41
N ASP A 121 19.44 10.27 -9.16
CA ASP A 121 19.04 10.66 -10.53
C ASP A 121 20.00 10.15 -11.61
N TYR A 122 21.15 9.60 -11.23
CA TYR A 122 22.14 9.04 -12.15
C TYR A 122 22.77 7.76 -11.57
N PRO A 123 22.96 6.68 -12.35
CA PRO A 123 22.70 6.53 -13.79
C PRO A 123 21.23 6.29 -14.15
N PHE A 124 20.37 6.10 -13.18
CA PHE A 124 18.91 5.95 -13.34
C PHE A 124 18.19 6.61 -12.18
N ASN A 125 16.98 7.07 -12.44
CA ASN A 125 16.16 7.67 -11.40
C ASN A 125 15.68 6.59 -10.42
N LEU A 126 16.16 6.67 -9.18
CA LEU A 126 15.78 5.78 -8.09
C LEU A 126 15.37 6.60 -6.88
N THR A 127 14.11 6.46 -6.47
CA THR A 127 13.56 7.04 -5.26
C THR A 127 13.05 5.95 -4.37
N GLY A 128 13.29 6.02 -3.06
CA GLY A 128 12.82 4.99 -2.16
C GLY A 128 13.30 5.22 -0.73
N ILE A 129 12.86 4.34 0.17
CA ILE A 129 13.33 4.31 1.55
C ILE A 129 13.80 2.89 1.85
N LEU A 130 15.06 2.76 2.25
CA LEU A 130 15.60 1.52 2.79
C LEU A 130 15.48 1.57 4.30
N TYR A 131 14.87 0.55 4.87
CA TYR A 131 14.78 0.35 6.31
C TYR A 131 15.70 -0.77 6.73
N PHE A 132 16.40 -0.58 7.85
CA PHE A 132 17.29 -1.57 8.45
C PHE A 132 16.66 -2.04 9.76
N PRO A 133 16.01 -3.24 9.76
CA PRO A 133 15.40 -3.76 10.96
C PRO A 133 16.45 -4.16 11.99
N LYS A 134 16.04 -4.22 13.25
CA LYS A 134 16.87 -4.77 14.31
C LYS A 134 16.93 -6.30 14.16
N LEU A 135 18.11 -6.86 14.08
CA LEU A 135 18.28 -8.31 14.05
C LEU A 135 17.90 -8.89 15.42
N THR A 136 16.84 -9.65 15.46
CA THR A 136 16.49 -10.52 16.59
C THR A 136 17.19 -11.86 16.42
N ASN A 137 17.58 -12.50 17.53
CA ASN A 137 18.36 -13.75 17.56
C ASN A 137 17.62 -14.99 16.98
N ASP A 138 16.50 -14.81 16.33
CA ASP A 138 15.80 -15.89 15.64
C ASP A 138 16.56 -16.25 14.37
N ILE A 139 17.03 -17.50 14.35
CA ILE A 139 17.92 -18.14 13.36
C ILE A 139 17.32 -18.17 11.93
N ASN A 140 16.11 -17.73 11.72
CA ASN A 140 15.52 -17.54 10.42
C ASN A 140 15.77 -16.10 9.92
N ILE A 141 16.99 -15.85 9.45
CA ILE A 141 17.26 -14.70 8.60
C ILE A 141 16.50 -14.94 7.28
N GLN A 142 15.22 -14.63 7.27
CA GLN A 142 14.57 -14.33 6.01
C GLN A 142 15.26 -13.08 5.49
N LYS A 143 16.03 -13.23 4.42
CA LYS A 143 16.58 -12.06 3.72
C LYS A 143 15.42 -11.11 3.45
N ASP A 144 15.42 -9.98 4.12
CA ASP A 144 14.41 -8.96 3.92
C ASP A 144 14.51 -8.50 2.46
N LYS A 145 13.44 -8.74 1.72
CA LYS A 145 13.42 -8.51 0.29
C LYS A 145 13.13 -7.06 0.00
N ILE A 146 13.92 -6.47 -0.90
CA ILE A 146 13.67 -5.13 -1.39
C ILE A 146 12.48 -5.19 -2.34
N GLN A 147 11.44 -4.43 -2.01
CA GLN A 147 10.26 -4.30 -2.87
C GLN A 147 10.49 -3.20 -3.91
N LEU A 148 10.38 -3.54 -5.18
CA LEU A 148 10.51 -2.63 -6.30
C LEU A 148 9.14 -2.22 -6.84
N TYR A 149 8.96 -0.93 -6.99
CA TYR A 149 7.78 -0.32 -7.61
C TYR A 149 8.18 0.48 -8.84
N GLN A 150 7.42 0.37 -9.92
CA GLN A 150 7.53 1.22 -11.10
C GLN A 150 6.25 2.01 -11.26
N ASN A 151 6.35 3.34 -11.32
CA ASN A 151 5.18 4.23 -11.32
C ASN A 151 4.21 3.93 -10.16
N GLN A 152 4.76 3.59 -8.98
CA GLN A 152 4.01 3.23 -7.77
C GLN A 152 3.20 1.92 -7.88
N VAL A 153 3.42 1.10 -8.93
CA VAL A 153 2.86 -0.24 -9.06
C VAL A 153 3.93 -1.27 -8.71
N PHE A 154 3.57 -2.26 -7.90
CA PHE A 154 4.48 -3.33 -7.48
C PHE A 154 4.96 -4.14 -8.69
N VAL A 155 6.26 -4.34 -8.79
CA VAL A 155 6.91 -5.13 -9.84
C VAL A 155 7.43 -6.45 -9.30
N THR A 156 8.29 -6.40 -8.28
CA THR A 156 8.93 -7.57 -7.69
C THR A 156 9.44 -7.29 -6.28
N ASP A 157 9.62 -8.34 -5.50
CA ASP A 157 10.30 -8.33 -4.21
C ASP A 157 11.68 -9.04 -4.27
N ASN A 158 12.10 -9.47 -5.45
CA ASN A 158 13.39 -10.11 -5.67
C ASN A 158 14.26 -9.22 -6.57
N VAL A 159 14.85 -8.21 -5.96
CA VAL A 159 15.71 -7.24 -6.66
C VAL A 159 17.16 -7.61 -6.45
N GLU A 160 17.88 -7.82 -7.56
CA GLU A 160 19.31 -8.12 -7.56
C GLU A 160 20.11 -6.95 -8.15
N GLY A 161 21.26 -6.65 -7.58
CA GLY A 161 22.23 -5.71 -8.15
C GLY A 161 21.89 -4.21 -8.05
N ILE A 162 20.77 -3.82 -7.42
CA ILE A 162 20.46 -2.40 -7.16
C ILE A 162 21.17 -1.92 -5.88
N VAL A 163 21.25 -2.79 -4.88
CA VAL A 163 21.94 -2.53 -3.62
C VAL A 163 23.08 -3.51 -3.48
N PRO A 164 24.28 -3.10 -3.00
CA PRO A 164 25.37 -4.01 -2.73
C PRO A 164 24.95 -5.15 -1.79
N GLU A 165 25.42 -6.38 -2.05
CA GLU A 165 25.03 -7.59 -1.29
C GLU A 165 25.29 -7.50 0.22
N PHE A 166 26.25 -6.66 0.65
CA PHE A 166 26.53 -6.45 2.06
C PHE A 166 25.49 -5.57 2.79
N LEU A 167 24.54 -4.99 2.05
CA LEU A 167 23.41 -4.21 2.59
C LEU A 167 22.07 -4.95 2.50
N THR A 168 22.08 -6.18 1.98
CA THR A 168 20.88 -7.03 1.82
C THR A 168 20.89 -8.22 2.74
#